data_b0ae28d7df02d62bf3afe0c219bbfdb0
#
_entry.id   b0ae28d7df02d62bf3afe0c219bbfdb0
#
_cell.length_a   1.000
_cell.length_b   1.000
_cell.length_c   1.000
_cell.angle_alpha   90.00
_cell.angle_beta   90.00
_cell.angle_gamma   90.00
#
_symmetry.space_group_name_H-M   'P 1'
#
loop_
_entity.id
_entity.type
_entity.pdbx_description
1 polymer ?
#
loop_
_entity_poly.entity_id
_entity_poly.type
_entity_poly.pdbx_seq_one_letter_code
_entity_poly.pdbx_strand_id
1 'polypeptide(L)'
;GLGDVYKRQTETRTITVRVPAGVVDGQKVRLAGQGSAGQRGKPAGDLFVTVHVKPDKVFSRDGDDLKLTVPVSYPELVLGGAVTVPTLASKVRVRIPAGTQDGTTLRVRGHGVNKRNGASGDLLVTVKVAVPKNLDEGAMSALRKYSEEEKRSGFDPREGWEGNR
;
A
#
# COMPACT_ATOMS: atom_id res chain seq x y z
N GLY A 1 -7.71 -49.87 -9.02
CA GLY A 1 -6.72 -50.44 -8.12
C GLY A 1 -5.70 -49.45 -7.62
N LEU A 2 -4.88 -49.83 -6.70
CA LEU A 2 -3.80 -49.00 -6.14
C LEU A 2 -2.84 -48.47 -7.23
N GLY A 3 -2.56 -49.29 -8.25
CA GLY A 3 -1.69 -48.90 -9.35
C GLY A 3 -2.23 -47.72 -10.14
N ASP A 4 -3.55 -47.60 -10.32
CA ASP A 4 -4.16 -46.49 -11.04
C ASP A 4 -4.12 -45.21 -10.23
N VAL A 5 -4.26 -45.30 -8.93
CA VAL A 5 -4.15 -44.16 -8.03
C VAL A 5 -2.72 -43.59 -8.05
N TYR A 6 -1.71 -44.43 -8.00
CA TYR A 6 -0.32 -43.99 -8.08
C TYR A 6 0.04 -43.37 -9.42
N LYS A 7 -0.47 -43.90 -10.53
CA LYS A 7 -0.26 -43.33 -11.85
C LYS A 7 -0.83 -41.93 -11.98
N ARG A 8 -1.98 -41.62 -11.38
CA ARG A 8 -2.57 -40.28 -11.37
C ARG A 8 -1.73 -39.26 -10.59
N GLN A 9 -1.02 -39.69 -9.56
CA GLN A 9 -0.19 -38.80 -8.73
C GLN A 9 1.16 -38.49 -9.33
N THR A 10 1.62 -39.22 -10.34
CA THR A 10 2.96 -39.03 -10.93
C THR A 10 2.97 -38.12 -12.14
N GLU A 11 1.83 -37.77 -12.70
CA GLU A 11 1.76 -36.82 -13.81
C GLU A 11 1.93 -35.38 -13.32
N THR A 12 3.00 -34.74 -13.77
CA THR A 12 3.26 -33.33 -13.53
C THR A 12 3.11 -32.57 -14.84
N ARG A 13 2.34 -31.51 -14.80
CA ARG A 13 2.07 -30.69 -15.97
C ARG A 13 2.26 -29.20 -15.63
N THR A 14 2.97 -28.48 -16.51
CA THR A 14 3.14 -27.04 -16.37
C THR A 14 2.02 -26.34 -17.12
N ILE A 15 1.35 -25.41 -16.44
CA ILE A 15 0.25 -24.62 -17.00
C ILE A 15 0.59 -23.14 -16.83
N THR A 16 0.44 -22.39 -17.91
CA THR A 16 0.57 -20.93 -17.87
C THR A 16 -0.73 -20.30 -17.42
N VAL A 17 -0.67 -19.50 -16.35
CA VAL A 17 -1.83 -18.78 -15.80
C VAL A 17 -1.62 -17.30 -16.02
N ARG A 18 -2.60 -16.65 -16.66
CA ARG A 18 -2.61 -15.21 -16.79
C ARG A 18 -3.41 -14.64 -15.60
N VAL A 19 -2.72 -13.96 -14.69
CA VAL A 19 -3.35 -13.32 -13.54
C VAL A 19 -3.94 -11.99 -13.98
N PRO A 20 -5.24 -11.75 -13.75
CA PRO A 20 -5.87 -10.48 -14.10
C PRO A 20 -5.25 -9.31 -13.33
N ALA A 21 -5.15 -8.16 -13.99
CA ALA A 21 -4.76 -6.93 -13.32
C ALA A 21 -5.79 -6.59 -12.23
N GLY A 22 -5.31 -6.15 -11.08
CA GLY A 22 -6.16 -5.81 -9.94
C GLY A 22 -6.74 -6.99 -9.19
N VAL A 23 -6.18 -8.19 -9.36
CA VAL A 23 -6.65 -9.39 -8.66
C VAL A 23 -6.63 -9.18 -7.14
N VAL A 24 -7.67 -9.69 -6.47
CA VAL A 24 -7.80 -9.64 -5.02
C VAL A 24 -7.27 -10.94 -4.42
N ASP A 25 -6.66 -10.86 -3.23
CA ASP A 25 -6.22 -12.05 -2.51
C ASP A 25 -7.38 -13.02 -2.30
N GLY A 26 -7.12 -14.29 -2.58
CA GLY A 26 -8.12 -15.34 -2.52
C GLY A 26 -9.02 -15.45 -3.74
N GLN A 27 -8.84 -14.60 -4.74
CA GLN A 27 -9.62 -14.69 -5.97
C GLN A 27 -9.28 -15.96 -6.75
N LYS A 28 -10.31 -16.60 -7.30
CA LYS A 28 -10.15 -17.79 -8.13
C LYS A 28 -10.11 -17.39 -9.61
N VAL A 29 -9.15 -17.97 -10.33
CA VAL A 29 -9.01 -17.83 -11.78
C VAL A 29 -9.38 -19.17 -12.41
N ARG A 30 -10.35 -19.17 -13.32
CA ARG A 30 -10.79 -20.37 -14.03
C ARG A 30 -9.94 -20.59 -15.27
N LEU A 31 -9.44 -21.80 -15.45
CA LEU A 31 -8.77 -22.25 -16.65
C LEU A 31 -9.63 -23.32 -17.30
N ALA A 32 -10.35 -22.94 -18.35
CA ALA A 32 -11.27 -23.83 -19.03
C ALA A 32 -10.52 -24.98 -19.71
N GLY A 33 -11.04 -26.20 -19.52
CA GLY A 33 -10.49 -27.39 -20.15
C GLY A 33 -9.14 -27.86 -19.60
N GLN A 34 -8.64 -27.28 -18.52
CA GLN A 34 -7.35 -27.61 -17.93
C GLN A 34 -7.45 -28.47 -16.67
N GLY A 35 -8.65 -28.87 -16.28
CA GLY A 35 -8.89 -29.74 -15.13
C GLY A 35 -8.64 -31.19 -15.41
N SER A 36 -9.31 -32.05 -14.64
CA SER A 36 -9.20 -33.51 -14.78
C SER A 36 -9.60 -33.96 -16.16
N ALA A 37 -8.89 -34.96 -16.71
CA ALA A 37 -9.23 -35.57 -17.98
C ALA A 37 -10.66 -36.12 -17.99
N GLY A 38 -11.41 -35.82 -19.05
CA GLY A 38 -12.75 -36.36 -19.21
C GLY A 38 -12.76 -37.86 -19.44
N GLN A 39 -13.85 -38.50 -19.08
CA GLN A 39 -14.05 -39.92 -19.35
C GLN A 39 -14.66 -40.09 -20.75
N ARG A 40 -14.16 -41.07 -21.53
CA ARG A 40 -14.75 -41.58 -22.80
C ARG A 40 -15.39 -40.50 -23.68
N GLY A 41 -14.57 -39.63 -24.29
CA GLY A 41 -15.04 -38.63 -25.25
C GLY A 41 -15.65 -37.37 -24.62
N LYS A 42 -15.74 -37.28 -23.31
CA LYS A 42 -16.15 -36.02 -22.64
C LYS A 42 -14.96 -35.07 -22.54
N PRO A 43 -15.18 -33.75 -22.67
CA PRO A 43 -14.11 -32.78 -22.52
C PRO A 43 -13.55 -32.77 -21.09
N ALA A 44 -12.29 -32.35 -20.96
CA ALA A 44 -11.69 -32.15 -19.67
C ALA A 44 -12.45 -31.07 -18.89
N GLY A 45 -12.49 -31.21 -17.57
CA GLY A 45 -13.07 -30.20 -16.70
C GLY A 45 -12.24 -28.93 -16.65
N ASP A 46 -12.64 -28.00 -15.81
CA ASP A 46 -11.93 -26.74 -15.61
C ASP A 46 -10.99 -26.83 -14.42
N LEU A 47 -9.92 -26.05 -14.49
CA LEU A 47 -9.00 -25.86 -13.36
C LEU A 47 -9.26 -24.50 -12.73
N PHE A 48 -9.35 -24.47 -11.41
CA PHE A 48 -9.48 -23.24 -10.65
C PHE A 48 -8.19 -22.99 -9.87
N VAL A 49 -7.61 -21.81 -10.07
CA VAL A 49 -6.39 -21.39 -9.39
C VAL A 49 -6.74 -20.29 -8.40
N THR A 50 -6.47 -20.51 -7.13
CA THR A 50 -6.63 -19.48 -6.10
C THR A 50 -5.37 -18.63 -6.07
N VAL A 51 -5.54 -17.32 -6.24
CA VAL A 51 -4.44 -16.36 -6.21
C VAL A 51 -4.23 -15.85 -4.80
N HIS A 52 -3.03 -16.01 -4.27
CA HIS A 52 -2.64 -15.44 -3.00
C HIS A 52 -1.72 -14.25 -3.23
N VAL A 53 -2.12 -13.09 -2.72
CA VAL A 53 -1.35 -11.86 -2.83
C VAL A 53 -0.55 -11.67 -1.55
N LYS A 54 0.77 -11.59 -1.68
CA LYS A 54 1.64 -11.35 -0.53
C LYS A 54 1.47 -9.91 -0.02
N PRO A 55 1.47 -9.69 1.30
CA PRO A 55 1.51 -8.34 1.85
C PRO A 55 2.75 -7.59 1.35
N ASP A 56 2.58 -6.34 0.96
CA ASP A 56 3.65 -5.45 0.58
C ASP A 56 4.16 -4.69 1.81
N LYS A 57 5.46 -4.35 1.83
CA LYS A 57 6.07 -3.61 2.95
C LYS A 57 5.68 -2.13 2.94
N VAL A 58 5.33 -1.59 1.79
CA VAL A 58 5.04 -0.16 1.60
C VAL A 58 3.55 0.06 1.42
N PHE A 59 2.91 -0.73 0.54
CA PHE A 59 1.51 -0.54 0.20
C PHE A 59 0.59 -1.50 0.95
N SER A 60 -0.56 -0.97 1.37
CA SER A 60 -1.72 -1.78 1.70
C SER A 60 -2.84 -1.44 0.73
N ARG A 61 -3.84 -2.32 0.63
CA ARG A 61 -4.93 -2.18 -0.31
C ARG A 61 -6.26 -2.05 0.43
N ASP A 62 -7.09 -1.13 -0.02
CA ASP A 62 -8.46 -0.96 0.44
C ASP A 62 -9.36 -0.80 -0.79
N GLY A 63 -10.03 -1.90 -1.17
CA GLY A 63 -10.76 -1.92 -2.44
C GLY A 63 -9.81 -1.74 -3.62
N ASP A 64 -10.00 -0.68 -4.38
CA ASP A 64 -9.15 -0.31 -5.50
C ASP A 64 -8.13 0.77 -5.16
N ASP A 65 -8.18 1.28 -3.94
CA ASP A 65 -7.23 2.26 -3.47
C ASP A 65 -6.01 1.58 -2.85
N LEU A 66 -4.86 2.20 -3.03
CA LEU A 66 -3.63 1.83 -2.35
C LEU A 66 -3.36 2.83 -1.25
N LYS A 67 -2.82 2.36 -0.15
CA LYS A 67 -2.45 3.18 1.01
C LYS A 67 -0.98 3.02 1.30
N LEU A 68 -0.34 4.12 1.64
CA LEU A 68 1.01 4.10 2.21
C LEU A 68 1.15 5.19 3.27
N THR A 69 2.06 4.98 4.19
CA THR A 69 2.43 5.99 5.18
C THR A 69 3.85 6.43 4.87
N VAL A 70 4.04 7.73 4.69
CA VAL A 70 5.34 8.31 4.42
C VAL A 70 5.84 9.09 5.63
N PRO A 71 7.07 8.83 6.09
CA PRO A 71 7.66 9.64 7.15
C PRO A 71 8.03 11.02 6.60
N VAL A 72 7.71 12.05 7.38
CA VAL A 72 7.99 13.44 7.04
C VAL A 72 8.56 14.15 8.27
N SER A 73 9.22 15.28 8.05
CA SER A 73 9.72 16.09 9.14
C SER A 73 8.65 17.07 9.65
N TYR A 74 8.81 17.52 10.89
CA TYR A 74 7.94 18.54 11.46
C TYR A 74 7.95 19.84 10.62
N PRO A 75 9.11 20.36 10.16
CA PRO A 75 9.12 21.52 9.28
C PRO A 75 8.35 21.31 7.97
N GLU A 76 8.41 20.12 7.40
CA GLU A 76 7.63 19.80 6.19
C GLU A 76 6.12 19.89 6.42
N LEU A 77 5.66 19.55 7.61
CA LEU A 77 4.24 19.68 7.95
C LEU A 77 3.82 21.13 8.17
N VAL A 78 4.64 21.90 8.87
CA VAL A 78 4.33 23.30 9.22
C VAL A 78 4.49 24.21 8.03
N LEU A 79 5.62 24.11 7.35
CA LEU A 79 5.99 25.01 6.25
C LEU A 79 5.40 24.55 4.92
N GLY A 80 5.04 23.28 4.83
CA GLY A 80 4.68 22.68 3.58
C GLY A 80 5.92 22.26 2.78
N GLY A 81 5.68 21.58 1.68
CA GLY A 81 6.73 21.09 0.82
C GLY A 81 6.18 20.06 -0.16
N ALA A 82 7.06 19.19 -0.61
CA ALA A 82 6.68 18.06 -1.44
C ALA A 82 7.53 16.85 -1.06
N VAL A 83 6.93 15.68 -1.17
CA VAL A 83 7.58 14.40 -0.92
C VAL A 83 7.36 13.49 -2.11
N THR A 84 8.41 12.79 -2.51
CA THR A 84 8.33 11.79 -3.57
C THR A 84 8.01 10.44 -2.96
N VAL A 85 6.93 9.83 -3.43
CA VAL A 85 6.49 8.50 -2.97
C VAL A 85 6.45 7.54 -4.15
N PRO A 86 6.64 6.24 -3.91
CA PRO A 86 6.51 5.25 -4.97
C PRO A 86 5.03 5.06 -5.37
N THR A 87 4.84 4.71 -6.61
CA THR A 87 3.58 4.15 -7.12
C THR A 87 3.85 2.72 -7.59
N LEU A 88 2.83 2.00 -8.05
CA LEU A 88 3.05 0.66 -8.62
C LEU A 88 3.90 0.72 -9.89
N ALA A 89 3.80 1.80 -10.65
CA ALA A 89 4.49 1.95 -11.95
C ALA A 89 5.81 2.72 -11.84
N SER A 90 5.87 3.75 -10.97
CA SER A 90 7.02 4.65 -10.90
C SER A 90 7.04 5.42 -9.58
N LYS A 91 7.15 6.72 -9.64
CA LYS A 91 7.15 7.63 -8.48
C LYS A 91 6.25 8.82 -8.79
N VAL A 92 5.72 9.43 -7.75
CA VAL A 92 4.94 10.66 -7.86
C VAL A 92 5.35 11.63 -6.77
N ARG A 93 5.37 12.90 -7.12
CA ARG A 93 5.64 13.98 -6.18
C ARG A 93 4.32 14.46 -5.57
N VAL A 94 4.21 14.39 -4.27
CA VAL A 94 3.01 14.76 -3.52
C VAL A 94 3.27 16.06 -2.77
N ARG A 95 2.39 17.04 -3.00
CA ARG A 95 2.47 18.31 -2.28
C ARG A 95 1.92 18.15 -0.87
N ILE A 96 2.68 18.65 0.11
CA ILE A 96 2.24 18.78 1.50
C ILE A 96 1.87 20.24 1.72
N PRO A 97 0.57 20.57 1.90
CA PRO A 97 0.18 21.93 2.22
C PRO A 97 0.79 22.42 3.54
N ALA A 98 1.12 23.69 3.63
CA ALA A 98 1.57 24.27 4.90
C ALA A 98 0.49 24.11 5.97
N GLY A 99 0.93 23.76 7.19
CA GLY A 99 0.00 23.50 8.29
C GLY A 99 -0.69 22.15 8.26
N THR A 100 -0.16 21.20 7.49
CA THR A 100 -0.69 19.83 7.47
C THR A 100 -0.48 19.17 8.82
N GLN A 101 -1.54 18.59 9.35
CA GLN A 101 -1.49 17.89 10.62
C GLN A 101 -0.91 16.49 10.47
N ASP A 102 -0.23 15.99 11.50
CA ASP A 102 0.25 14.62 11.55
C ASP A 102 -0.91 13.65 11.39
N GLY A 103 -0.71 12.60 10.62
CA GLY A 103 -1.76 11.62 10.34
C GLY A 103 -2.72 12.00 9.21
N THR A 104 -2.55 13.16 8.58
CA THR A 104 -3.37 13.56 7.45
C THR A 104 -3.12 12.65 6.25
N THR A 105 -4.20 12.29 5.57
CA THR A 105 -4.13 11.49 4.35
C THR A 105 -4.35 12.38 3.14
N LEU A 106 -3.41 12.34 2.20
CA LEU A 106 -3.44 13.08 0.94
C LEU A 106 -3.80 12.10 -0.18
N ARG A 107 -4.73 12.48 -1.04
CA ARG A 107 -5.20 11.63 -2.14
C ARG A 107 -4.46 11.99 -3.43
N VAL A 108 -3.89 10.97 -4.07
CA VAL A 108 -3.28 11.07 -5.40
C VAL A 108 -4.14 10.27 -6.37
N ARG A 109 -4.89 10.97 -7.19
CA ARG A 109 -5.87 10.34 -8.09
C ARG A 109 -5.21 9.49 -9.15
N GLY A 110 -5.83 8.34 -9.42
CA GLY A 110 -5.43 7.48 -10.53
C GLY A 110 -4.18 6.63 -10.30
N HIS A 111 -3.59 6.65 -9.10
CA HIS A 111 -2.39 5.88 -8.77
C HIS A 111 -2.65 4.70 -7.82
N GLY A 112 -3.89 4.25 -7.76
CA GLY A 112 -4.27 3.04 -7.04
C GLY A 112 -4.15 1.79 -7.91
N VAL A 113 -5.03 0.84 -7.67
CA VAL A 113 -5.06 -0.43 -8.40
C VAL A 113 -5.62 -0.21 -9.80
N ASN A 114 -4.92 -0.73 -10.80
CA ASN A 114 -5.40 -0.74 -12.19
C ASN A 114 -6.36 -1.90 -12.39
N LYS A 115 -7.52 -1.61 -12.94
CA LYS A 115 -8.54 -2.61 -13.26
C LYS A 115 -8.49 -3.02 -14.73
N ARG A 116 -9.11 -4.15 -15.03
CA ARG A 116 -9.26 -4.67 -16.42
C ARG A 116 -9.97 -3.70 -17.35
N ASN A 117 -10.93 -2.94 -16.84
CA ASN A 117 -11.70 -1.97 -17.61
C ASN A 117 -10.97 -0.65 -17.89
N GLY A 118 -9.71 -0.55 -17.51
CA GLY A 118 -8.92 0.66 -17.63
C GLY A 118 -9.12 1.69 -16.53
N ALA A 119 -10.05 1.47 -15.61
CA ALA A 119 -10.22 2.35 -14.46
C ALA A 119 -9.10 2.10 -13.45
N SER A 120 -8.72 3.14 -12.73
CA SER A 120 -7.73 3.06 -11.65
C SER A 120 -8.32 3.65 -10.38
N GLY A 121 -8.02 3.03 -9.26
CA GLY A 121 -8.26 3.62 -7.95
C GLY A 121 -7.24 4.73 -7.65
N ASP A 122 -7.18 5.16 -6.41
CA ASP A 122 -6.34 6.25 -5.97
C ASP A 122 -5.25 5.76 -5.01
N LEU A 123 -4.20 6.56 -4.88
CA LEU A 123 -3.17 6.36 -3.87
C LEU A 123 -3.46 7.30 -2.69
N LEU A 124 -3.60 6.74 -1.51
CA LEU A 124 -3.83 7.48 -0.28
C LEU A 124 -2.53 7.52 0.52
N VAL A 125 -1.97 8.71 0.66
CA VAL A 125 -0.68 8.94 1.30
C VAL A 125 -0.92 9.57 2.67
N THR A 126 -0.64 8.82 3.72
CA THR A 126 -0.73 9.33 5.08
C THR A 126 0.63 9.83 5.52
N VAL A 127 0.72 11.09 5.94
CA VAL A 127 1.95 11.67 6.46
C VAL A 127 2.08 11.38 7.94
N LYS A 128 3.28 10.97 8.34
CA LYS A 128 3.59 10.69 9.76
C LYS A 128 4.91 11.35 10.12
N VAL A 129 4.90 12.16 11.17
CA VAL A 129 6.11 12.85 11.61
C VAL A 129 7.15 11.85 12.09
N ALA A 130 8.38 12.03 11.59
CA ALA A 130 9.55 11.29 12.07
C ALA A 130 10.35 12.19 12.99
N VAL A 131 10.61 11.71 14.21
CA VAL A 131 11.41 12.45 15.18
C VAL A 131 12.87 12.04 15.00
N PRO A 132 13.78 12.97 14.72
CA PRO A 132 15.20 12.66 14.56
C PRO A 132 15.79 12.19 15.89
N LYS A 133 16.66 11.19 15.83
CA LYS A 133 17.32 10.63 17.03
C LYS A 133 18.63 11.31 17.34
N ASN A 134 19.36 11.78 16.31
CA ASN A 134 20.68 12.35 16.44
C ASN A 134 20.75 13.63 15.64
N LEU A 135 20.80 14.77 16.30
CA LEU A 135 21.02 16.07 15.69
C LEU A 135 22.36 16.60 16.17
N ASP A 136 23.08 17.28 15.29
CA ASP A 136 24.32 17.97 15.67
C ASP A 136 24.03 19.21 16.53
N GLU A 137 25.08 19.83 17.04
CA GLU A 137 24.92 20.99 17.94
C GLU A 137 24.28 22.18 17.24
N GLY A 138 24.55 22.40 15.95
CA GLY A 138 23.91 23.46 15.17
C GLY A 138 22.40 23.30 15.08
N ALA A 139 21.95 22.08 14.75
CA ALA A 139 20.52 21.76 14.65
C ALA A 139 19.85 21.84 16.02
N MET A 140 20.51 21.33 17.08
CA MET A 140 19.99 21.43 18.46
C MET A 140 19.83 22.87 18.91
N SER A 141 20.81 23.72 18.61
CA SER A 141 20.77 25.16 18.93
C SER A 141 19.60 25.85 18.23
N ALA A 142 19.42 25.58 16.94
CA ALA A 142 18.31 26.12 16.16
C ALA A 142 16.95 25.65 16.72
N LEU A 143 16.87 24.39 17.10
CA LEU A 143 15.65 23.83 17.66
C LEU A 143 15.31 24.44 19.02
N ARG A 144 16.30 24.66 19.88
CA ARG A 144 16.07 25.35 21.17
C ARG A 144 15.52 26.76 20.94
N LYS A 145 16.10 27.50 19.98
CA LYS A 145 15.61 28.83 19.62
C LYS A 145 14.17 28.77 19.11
N TYR A 146 13.88 27.83 18.22
CA TYR A 146 12.51 27.61 17.75
C TYR A 146 11.56 27.31 18.90
N SER A 147 11.95 26.44 19.83
CA SER A 147 11.13 26.09 20.99
C SER A 147 10.76 27.30 21.84
N GLU A 148 11.71 28.23 22.04
CA GLU A 148 11.44 29.49 22.75
C GLU A 148 10.46 30.37 22.00
N GLU A 149 10.62 30.49 20.69
CA GLU A 149 9.72 31.27 19.85
C GLU A 149 8.30 30.66 19.83
N GLU A 150 8.20 29.33 19.76
CA GLU A 150 6.92 28.64 19.80
C GLU A 150 6.17 28.93 21.10
N LYS A 151 6.85 28.85 22.25
CA LYS A 151 6.26 29.18 23.55
C LYS A 151 5.84 30.65 23.61
N ARG A 152 6.65 31.54 23.08
CA ARG A 152 6.34 32.97 23.07
C ARG A 152 5.14 33.29 22.19
N SER A 153 4.90 32.52 21.14
CA SER A 153 3.72 32.70 20.27
C SER A 153 2.41 32.33 20.98
N GLY A 154 2.48 31.71 22.17
CA GLY A 154 1.30 31.27 22.91
C GLY A 154 0.79 29.90 22.52
N PHE A 155 1.52 29.17 21.66
CA PHE A 155 1.11 27.82 21.29
C PHE A 155 1.19 26.89 22.49
N ASP A 156 0.05 26.29 22.83
CA ASP A 156 -0.03 25.24 23.87
C ASP A 156 -0.45 23.94 23.18
N PRO A 157 0.48 22.96 23.09
CA PRO A 157 0.17 21.69 22.43
C PRO A 157 -0.91 20.86 23.12
N ARG A 158 -1.22 21.20 24.38
CA ARG A 158 -2.24 20.49 25.18
C ARG A 158 -3.51 21.29 25.39
N GLU A 159 -3.68 22.36 24.64
CA GLU A 159 -4.94 23.13 24.69
C GLU A 159 -6.10 22.24 24.26
N GLY A 160 -7.14 22.19 25.08
CA GLY A 160 -8.31 21.35 24.84
C GLY A 160 -8.11 19.86 25.05
N TRP A 161 -6.93 19.45 25.54
CA TRP A 161 -6.70 18.06 25.87
C TRP A 161 -7.48 17.66 27.13
N GLU A 162 -8.21 16.55 27.04
CA GLU A 162 -9.06 16.08 28.14
C GLU A 162 -8.30 15.74 29.43
N GLY A 163 -6.98 15.49 29.33
CA GLY A 163 -6.11 15.27 30.49
C GLY A 163 -5.85 16.51 31.32
N ASN A 164 -6.23 17.71 30.87
CA ASN A 164 -6.09 18.98 31.60
C ASN A 164 -7.22 19.19 32.63
N ARG A 165 -7.47 18.19 33.44
CA ARG A 165 -8.54 18.28 34.44
C ARG A 165 -8.08 18.98 35.71
#